data_65de58aa8de57615e62ded67089b5998
#
_entry.id   65de58aa8de57615e62ded67089b5998
#
_cell.length_a   1.000
_cell.length_b   1.000
_cell.length_c   1.000
_cell.angle_alpha   90.00
_cell.angle_beta   90.00
_cell.angle_gamma   90.00
#
_symmetry.space_group_name_H-M   'P 1'
#
loop_
_entity.id
_entity.type
_entity.pdbx_description
1 polymer ?
#
loop_
_entity_poly.entity_id
_entity_poly.type
_entity_poly.pdbx_seq_one_letter_code
_entity_poly.pdbx_strand_id
1 'polypeptide(L)'
;MLQIITGKFYNSEDRYHNDCKGILYSNASFRGIYDIGHVKIEAAESLGSVDPYIVMYDNQLQKSHSGFELVKVGDEEILRQLKNILSFALDAVFDEDKSTVERICRKKESGRGKYPVPSEFINGTLDISKNVSDDEMKSCGVFLEQLLALNREDYINILNCIVAYNASVRLLSEDISLAYSMLVYCLESLAQSYDSYTPIWDDYKEDKKNALEKVFKTIDEETVEKIKGILVKDEHLKLSKRFQEFVVGHVGDEFFNYREKRKIVGKEEFLVALVNAYNIRSKYAHMLKPLMKHLRMSEFSKNADVFEFQHNVYFTHSGLFRVVREVIYNITFSLQKTGFEAFDWRGAIPGCVELEAAPCYWIWKMDSSKGEGARARAEGFVETFVHYQNKIPKMDELIRMYISHLPEMKEENRLAAFTLCCLYVGKVGNAEEETKTQFQIVFEKNKSLLEKCSIYGLIIFVMRANIDINVTWESEDCEKVVNAYCKKRYKDSRIKLPKEIESMIYLEVANSFEGEDEKANRQKWRLRAYDNSNNSKEIQGLIQDCMDKDSTFDINAIWQIINKRFEE
;
A
#
# COMPACT_ATOMS: atom_id res chain seq x y z
N MET A 1 4.05 -4.48 14.71
CA MET A 1 3.77 -4.08 16.13
C MET A 1 4.61 -4.87 17.13
N LEU A 2 4.84 -6.18 16.92
CA LEU A 2 5.58 -7.01 17.88
C LEU A 2 6.96 -6.45 18.27
N GLN A 3 7.71 -5.82 17.35
CA GLN A 3 9.00 -5.20 17.69
C GLN A 3 8.91 -4.13 18.80
N ILE A 4 7.74 -3.57 19.09
CA ILE A 4 7.56 -2.57 20.17
C ILE A 4 7.93 -3.18 21.53
N ILE A 5 7.62 -4.46 21.76
CA ILE A 5 7.93 -5.11 23.05
C ILE A 5 9.43 -5.18 23.36
N THR A 6 10.31 -5.00 22.38
CA THR A 6 11.77 -4.96 22.59
C THR A 6 12.25 -3.61 23.11
N GLY A 7 11.45 -2.56 23.00
CA GLY A 7 11.85 -1.20 23.33
C GLY A 7 12.84 -0.54 22.37
N LYS A 8 13.21 -1.19 21.26
CA LYS A 8 14.26 -0.69 20.34
C LYS A 8 13.97 0.65 19.66
N PHE A 9 12.71 1.09 19.64
CA PHE A 9 12.29 2.37 19.07
C PHE A 9 12.27 3.51 20.08
N TYR A 10 12.61 3.22 21.33
CA TYR A 10 12.50 4.18 22.43
C TYR A 10 13.85 4.80 22.77
N ASN A 11 13.86 6.11 22.87
CA ASN A 11 15.03 6.88 23.25
C ASN A 11 15.04 7.28 24.74
N SER A 12 14.06 6.80 25.51
CA SER A 12 13.92 7.06 26.95
C SER A 12 13.61 5.75 27.69
N GLU A 13 14.10 5.64 28.91
CA GLU A 13 13.77 4.56 29.86
C GLU A 13 12.42 4.83 30.59
N ASP A 14 11.84 6.03 30.45
CA ASP A 14 10.53 6.33 31.04
C ASP A 14 9.40 5.73 30.19
N ARG A 15 8.97 4.54 30.62
CA ARG A 15 8.02 3.69 29.87
C ARG A 15 6.85 3.29 30.74
N TYR A 16 5.71 3.10 30.09
CA TYR A 16 4.60 2.31 30.66
C TYR A 16 4.89 0.83 30.40
N HIS A 17 4.73 0.01 31.42
CA HIS A 17 4.82 -1.44 31.35
C HIS A 17 3.41 -2.03 31.52
N ASN A 18 3.02 -2.92 30.64
CA ASN A 18 1.72 -3.55 30.65
C ASN A 18 1.88 -5.06 30.39
N ASP A 19 1.73 -5.85 31.45
CA ASP A 19 1.77 -7.31 31.37
C ASP A 19 0.53 -7.81 30.62
N CYS A 20 0.75 -8.26 29.39
CA CYS A 20 -0.29 -8.74 28.49
C CYS A 20 -0.28 -10.26 28.43
N LYS A 21 -1.48 -10.84 28.29
CA LYS A 21 -1.69 -12.28 28.12
C LYS A 21 -2.67 -12.53 26.98
N GLY A 22 -2.36 -13.49 26.13
CA GLY A 22 -3.23 -13.97 25.08
C GLY A 22 -3.29 -15.49 25.06
N ILE A 23 -4.31 -16.04 24.43
CA ILE A 23 -4.49 -17.49 24.27
C ILE A 23 -4.33 -17.83 22.80
N LEU A 24 -3.48 -18.81 22.51
CA LEU A 24 -3.34 -19.41 21.19
C LEU A 24 -3.58 -20.92 21.31
N TYR A 25 -4.27 -21.48 20.31
CA TYR A 25 -4.46 -22.92 20.17
C TYR A 25 -3.47 -23.48 19.15
N SER A 26 -2.94 -24.69 19.41
CA SER A 26 -1.97 -25.31 18.51
C SER A 26 -2.12 -26.81 18.44
N ASN A 27 -1.68 -27.39 17.31
CA ASN A 27 -1.43 -28.83 17.18
C ASN A 27 -0.04 -29.23 17.75
N ALA A 28 0.81 -28.27 18.09
CA ALA A 28 2.04 -28.53 18.82
C ALA A 28 1.72 -29.03 20.24
N SER A 29 2.51 -29.97 20.75
CA SER A 29 2.36 -30.48 22.11
C SER A 29 3.70 -30.34 22.83
N PHE A 30 3.71 -29.51 23.87
CA PHE A 30 4.82 -29.34 24.82
C PHE A 30 4.26 -29.01 26.20
N ARG A 31 5.05 -29.16 27.26
CA ARG A 31 4.60 -28.95 28.64
C ARG A 31 5.52 -27.95 29.34
N GLY A 32 4.95 -27.26 30.34
CA GLY A 32 5.69 -26.30 31.15
C GLY A 32 5.68 -24.90 30.61
N ILE A 33 6.60 -24.09 31.11
CA ILE A 33 6.75 -22.67 30.75
C ILE A 33 8.09 -22.51 30.05
N TYR A 34 8.05 -21.87 28.86
CA TYR A 34 9.26 -21.54 28.10
C TYR A 34 9.40 -20.03 28.01
N ASP A 35 10.60 -19.55 28.33
CA ASP A 35 11.01 -18.17 28.04
C ASP A 35 11.73 -18.18 26.69
N ILE A 36 11.12 -17.50 25.73
CA ILE A 36 11.63 -17.38 24.36
C ILE A 36 12.04 -15.91 24.05
N GLY A 37 12.73 -15.30 25.00
CA GLY A 37 13.19 -13.91 24.94
C GLY A 37 12.15 -12.93 25.45
N HIS A 38 11.61 -12.07 24.58
CA HIS A 38 10.60 -11.08 24.99
C HIS A 38 9.20 -11.65 25.25
N VAL A 39 9.03 -12.97 25.11
CA VAL A 39 7.75 -13.67 25.21
C VAL A 39 7.92 -14.91 26.08
N LYS A 40 6.93 -15.17 26.93
CA LYS A 40 6.78 -16.44 27.65
C LYS A 40 5.58 -17.19 27.09
N ILE A 41 5.72 -18.48 26.93
CA ILE A 41 4.64 -19.37 26.50
C ILE A 41 4.45 -20.50 27.51
N GLU A 42 3.21 -20.68 27.97
CA GLU A 42 2.85 -21.67 28.98
C GLU A 42 1.76 -22.59 28.44
N ALA A 43 1.96 -23.89 28.59
CA ALA A 43 0.93 -24.87 28.25
C ALA A 43 -0.20 -24.79 29.29
N ALA A 44 -1.44 -24.58 28.85
CA ALA A 44 -2.62 -24.68 29.68
C ALA A 44 -3.14 -26.14 29.67
N GLU A 45 -3.84 -26.53 30.75
CA GLU A 45 -4.45 -27.86 30.81
C GLU A 45 -5.51 -28.03 29.72
N SER A 46 -5.43 -29.15 28.99
CA SER A 46 -6.39 -29.49 27.93
C SER A 46 -6.66 -30.98 27.93
N LEU A 47 -7.91 -31.34 27.59
CA LEU A 47 -8.35 -32.71 27.36
C LEU A 47 -8.57 -33.00 25.87
N GLY A 48 -8.13 -32.12 24.98
CA GLY A 48 -8.38 -32.21 23.55
C GLY A 48 -7.17 -32.61 22.71
N SER A 49 -7.36 -32.66 21.40
CA SER A 49 -6.32 -32.92 20.40
C SER A 49 -5.57 -31.66 19.97
N VAL A 50 -6.04 -30.49 20.38
CA VAL A 50 -5.44 -29.18 20.15
C VAL A 50 -5.29 -28.50 21.49
N ASP A 51 -4.06 -28.18 21.84
CA ASP A 51 -3.72 -27.63 23.15
C ASP A 51 -3.80 -26.09 23.15
N PRO A 52 -4.35 -25.48 24.22
CA PRO A 52 -4.29 -24.05 24.47
C PRO A 52 -2.95 -23.68 25.10
N TYR A 53 -2.42 -22.53 24.70
CA TYR A 53 -1.20 -21.94 25.21
C TYR A 53 -1.44 -20.51 25.64
N ILE A 54 -0.97 -20.15 26.84
CA ILE A 54 -0.98 -18.78 27.33
C ILE A 54 0.33 -18.12 26.87
N VAL A 55 0.21 -17.09 26.09
CA VAL A 55 1.34 -16.27 25.63
C VAL A 55 1.38 -15.00 26.47
N MET A 56 2.53 -14.72 27.08
CA MET A 56 2.73 -13.58 27.98
C MET A 56 3.86 -12.70 27.46
N TYR A 57 3.68 -11.40 27.49
CA TYR A 57 4.69 -10.42 27.07
C TYR A 57 4.47 -9.07 27.77
N ASP A 58 5.53 -8.29 27.93
CA ASP A 58 5.46 -6.93 28.44
C ASP A 58 5.28 -5.95 27.26
N ASN A 59 4.13 -5.33 27.16
CA ASN A 59 3.86 -4.30 26.18
C ASN A 59 4.35 -2.95 26.71
N GLN A 60 5.59 -2.59 26.36
CA GLN A 60 6.23 -1.35 26.78
C GLN A 60 5.85 -0.22 25.84
N LEU A 61 5.54 0.93 26.40
CA LEU A 61 5.23 2.15 25.64
C LEU A 61 5.99 3.33 26.23
N GLN A 62 6.80 4.02 25.42
CA GLN A 62 7.50 5.23 25.84
C GLN A 62 6.49 6.32 26.20
N LYS A 63 6.65 6.94 27.38
CA LYS A 63 5.83 8.07 27.80
C LYS A 63 6.11 9.30 26.95
N SER A 64 5.05 10.05 26.63
CA SER A 64 5.20 11.36 26.00
C SER A 64 5.34 12.44 27.05
N HIS A 65 6.20 13.42 26.79
CA HIS A 65 6.34 14.61 27.63
C HIS A 65 5.45 15.77 27.16
N SER A 66 4.72 15.61 26.05
CA SER A 66 3.85 16.65 25.47
C SER A 66 2.36 16.47 25.83
N GLY A 67 2.05 16.32 27.09
CA GLY A 67 0.77 16.67 27.72
C GLY A 67 -0.53 15.95 27.35
N PHE A 68 -0.71 15.29 26.20
CA PHE A 68 -1.96 14.64 25.78
C PHE A 68 -1.73 13.39 24.94
N GLU A 69 -1.21 12.33 25.53
CA GLU A 69 -1.22 11.03 24.90
C GLU A 69 -2.02 10.03 25.71
N LEU A 70 -3.12 9.57 25.15
CA LEU A 70 -3.80 8.37 25.59
C LEU A 70 -3.64 7.31 24.51
N VAL A 71 -2.54 6.56 24.59
CA VAL A 71 -2.29 5.48 23.62
C VAL A 71 -2.58 4.16 24.33
N LYS A 72 -3.68 3.51 23.96
CA LYS A 72 -3.93 2.11 24.27
C LYS A 72 -3.66 1.30 23.02
N VAL A 73 -2.58 0.55 23.00
CA VAL A 73 -2.30 -0.42 21.93
C VAL A 73 -3.11 -1.68 22.22
N GLY A 74 -3.95 -2.08 21.28
CA GLY A 74 -4.64 -3.36 21.34
C GLY A 74 -3.66 -4.51 21.13
N ASP A 75 -3.84 -5.60 21.87
CA ASP A 75 -2.94 -6.78 21.84
C ASP A 75 -3.13 -7.67 20.61
N GLU A 76 -4.23 -7.50 19.88
CA GLU A 76 -4.62 -8.35 18.75
C GLU A 76 -3.55 -8.45 17.67
N GLU A 77 -2.92 -7.33 17.32
CA GLU A 77 -1.90 -7.34 16.26
C GLU A 77 -0.59 -8.00 16.75
N ILE A 78 -0.25 -7.85 18.01
CA ILE A 78 0.91 -8.51 18.63
C ILE A 78 0.69 -10.02 18.61
N LEU A 79 -0.48 -10.50 19.07
CA LEU A 79 -0.84 -11.92 19.04
C LEU A 79 -0.90 -12.47 17.62
N ARG A 80 -1.44 -11.70 16.65
CA ARG A 80 -1.48 -12.09 15.24
C ARG A 80 -0.07 -12.28 14.67
N GLN A 81 0.89 -11.43 15.00
CA GLN A 81 2.27 -11.58 14.56
C GLN A 81 2.94 -12.76 15.28
N LEU A 82 2.74 -12.91 16.58
CA LEU A 82 3.27 -14.02 17.36
C LEU A 82 2.77 -15.38 16.85
N LYS A 83 1.47 -15.54 16.61
CA LYS A 83 0.94 -16.81 16.08
C LYS A 83 1.57 -17.19 14.74
N ASN A 84 1.82 -16.22 13.86
CA ASN A 84 2.48 -16.50 12.58
C ASN A 84 3.94 -16.90 12.75
N ILE A 85 4.67 -16.20 13.62
CA ILE A 85 6.08 -16.51 13.90
C ILE A 85 6.21 -17.86 14.60
N LEU A 86 5.40 -18.15 15.60
CA LEU A 86 5.38 -19.44 16.31
C LEU A 86 5.01 -20.59 15.35
N SER A 87 4.01 -20.38 14.49
CA SER A 87 3.63 -21.38 13.48
C SER A 87 4.80 -21.70 12.56
N PHE A 88 5.48 -20.68 12.08
CA PHE A 88 6.64 -20.82 11.21
C PHE A 88 7.84 -21.44 11.96
N ALA A 89 8.21 -20.91 13.12
CA ALA A 89 9.41 -21.33 13.85
C ALA A 89 9.31 -22.76 14.37
N LEU A 90 8.16 -23.16 14.90
CA LEU A 90 7.92 -24.50 15.43
C LEU A 90 7.40 -25.49 14.37
N ASP A 91 7.25 -25.05 13.12
CA ASP A 91 6.69 -25.87 12.04
C ASP A 91 5.36 -26.53 12.44
N ALA A 92 4.45 -25.75 13.03
CA ALA A 92 3.16 -26.16 13.56
C ALA A 92 2.08 -25.16 13.17
N VAL A 93 0.86 -25.33 13.62
CA VAL A 93 -0.24 -24.35 13.42
C VAL A 93 -0.57 -23.73 14.77
N PHE A 94 -0.46 -22.41 14.87
CA PHE A 94 -0.98 -21.61 15.97
C PHE A 94 -2.10 -20.71 15.46
N ASP A 95 -3.21 -20.66 16.18
CA ASP A 95 -4.33 -19.76 15.88
C ASP A 95 -5.08 -19.35 17.15
N GLU A 96 -5.78 -18.22 17.08
CA GLU A 96 -6.66 -17.75 18.15
C GLU A 96 -7.96 -18.55 18.21
N ASP A 97 -8.32 -19.23 17.12
CA ASP A 97 -9.51 -20.07 17.01
C ASP A 97 -9.13 -21.56 16.97
N LYS A 98 -9.59 -22.29 17.98
CA LYS A 98 -9.38 -23.74 18.10
C LYS A 98 -9.92 -24.50 16.90
N SER A 99 -11.08 -24.14 16.39
CA SER A 99 -11.74 -24.85 15.28
C SER A 99 -10.94 -24.72 13.98
N THR A 100 -10.24 -23.62 13.79
CA THR A 100 -9.33 -23.43 12.67
C THR A 100 -8.15 -24.41 12.72
N VAL A 101 -7.51 -24.58 13.88
CA VAL A 101 -6.42 -25.56 14.04
C VAL A 101 -6.91 -26.96 13.79
N GLU A 102 -8.05 -27.35 14.40
CA GLU A 102 -8.65 -28.68 14.23
C GLU A 102 -9.01 -28.95 12.75
N ARG A 103 -9.52 -27.98 12.03
CA ARG A 103 -9.86 -28.09 10.61
C ARG A 103 -8.63 -28.29 9.73
N ILE A 104 -7.56 -27.55 9.97
CA ILE A 104 -6.33 -27.60 9.16
C ILE A 104 -5.56 -28.89 9.43
N CYS A 105 -5.47 -29.32 10.70
CA CYS A 105 -4.73 -30.51 11.13
C CYS A 105 -5.54 -31.80 11.05
N ARG A 106 -6.76 -31.74 10.55
CA ARG A 106 -7.64 -32.90 10.43
C ARG A 106 -7.01 -33.98 9.55
N LYS A 107 -7.04 -35.23 10.04
CA LYS A 107 -6.69 -36.39 9.23
C LYS A 107 -7.84 -36.79 8.31
N LYS A 108 -7.51 -37.28 7.12
CA LYS A 108 -8.50 -37.87 6.23
C LYS A 108 -9.03 -39.16 6.83
N GLU A 109 -10.35 -39.24 6.99
CA GLU A 109 -10.99 -40.48 7.36
C GLU A 109 -10.94 -41.49 6.19
N SER A 110 -10.52 -42.71 6.46
CA SER A 110 -10.40 -43.74 5.46
C SER A 110 -11.76 -43.97 4.74
N GLY A 111 -11.76 -43.88 3.42
CA GLY A 111 -12.89 -44.18 2.56
C GLY A 111 -13.92 -43.07 2.35
N ARG A 112 -13.79 -41.91 2.98
CA ARG A 112 -14.72 -40.76 2.82
C ARG A 112 -14.01 -39.48 2.48
N GLY A 113 -14.31 -38.92 1.34
CA GLY A 113 -13.90 -37.55 0.98
C GLY A 113 -13.40 -37.46 -0.46
N LYS A 114 -14.06 -36.62 -1.25
CA LYS A 114 -13.66 -36.32 -2.63
C LYS A 114 -12.44 -35.35 -2.71
N TYR A 115 -12.09 -34.71 -1.59
CA TYR A 115 -11.09 -33.65 -1.56
C TYR A 115 -9.95 -34.02 -0.61
N PRO A 116 -8.69 -33.78 -1.01
CA PRO A 116 -7.54 -33.95 -0.14
C PRO A 116 -7.61 -32.97 1.04
N VAL A 117 -7.09 -33.38 2.20
CA VAL A 117 -6.95 -32.51 3.36
C VAL A 117 -5.51 -31.93 3.42
N PRO A 118 -5.28 -30.77 4.00
CA PRO A 118 -3.94 -30.13 4.05
C PRO A 118 -2.83 -31.05 4.55
N SER A 119 -3.10 -31.86 5.59
CA SER A 119 -2.15 -32.80 6.17
C SER A 119 -1.68 -33.93 5.22
N GLU A 120 -2.30 -34.09 4.06
CA GLU A 120 -1.82 -35.02 3.05
C GLU A 120 -0.73 -34.41 2.14
N PHE A 121 -0.61 -33.09 2.09
CA PHE A 121 0.40 -32.37 1.29
C PHE A 121 1.67 -32.06 2.06
N ILE A 122 1.56 -31.85 3.38
CA ILE A 122 2.69 -31.46 4.24
C ILE A 122 2.78 -32.42 5.42
N ASN A 123 3.86 -33.18 5.49
CA ASN A 123 4.12 -34.08 6.62
C ASN A 123 4.73 -33.34 7.81
N GLY A 124 4.33 -33.72 9.00
CA GLY A 124 4.90 -33.22 10.26
C GLY A 124 4.23 -31.96 10.76
N THR A 125 4.21 -30.91 9.97
CA THR A 125 3.66 -29.58 10.31
C THR A 125 2.19 -29.65 10.78
N LEU A 126 1.39 -30.48 10.14
CA LEU A 126 -0.05 -30.57 10.37
C LEU A 126 -0.47 -31.85 11.13
N ASP A 127 0.50 -32.54 11.73
CA ASP A 127 0.21 -33.71 12.54
C ASP A 127 -0.48 -33.29 13.85
N ILE A 128 -1.59 -33.96 14.19
CA ILE A 128 -2.25 -33.75 15.47
C ILE A 128 -1.31 -34.20 16.59
N SER A 129 -1.17 -33.39 17.64
CA SER A 129 -0.27 -33.63 18.77
C SER A 129 1.19 -33.76 18.34
N LYS A 130 1.66 -32.86 17.48
CA LYS A 130 3.09 -32.78 17.13
C LYS A 130 3.93 -32.47 18.36
N ASN A 131 4.77 -33.41 18.78
CA ASN A 131 5.69 -33.18 19.90
C ASN A 131 6.74 -32.13 19.51
N VAL A 132 6.93 -31.15 20.38
CA VAL A 132 7.98 -30.13 20.28
C VAL A 132 8.97 -30.36 21.41
N SER A 133 10.24 -30.53 21.06
CA SER A 133 11.33 -30.72 22.00
C SER A 133 11.83 -29.42 22.61
N ASP A 134 12.55 -29.49 23.72
CA ASP A 134 13.20 -28.33 24.34
C ASP A 134 14.18 -27.63 23.39
N ASP A 135 14.85 -28.37 22.52
CA ASP A 135 15.80 -27.79 21.56
C ASP A 135 15.07 -27.06 20.43
N GLU A 136 13.90 -27.53 20.00
CA GLU A 136 13.05 -26.80 19.05
C GLU A 136 12.49 -25.51 19.67
N MET A 137 12.12 -25.54 20.97
CA MET A 137 11.68 -24.34 21.68
C MET A 137 12.82 -23.32 21.84
N LYS A 138 14.04 -23.76 22.18
CA LYS A 138 15.22 -22.88 22.20
C LYS A 138 15.51 -22.28 20.83
N SER A 139 15.47 -23.10 19.78
CA SER A 139 15.66 -22.63 18.39
C SER A 139 14.59 -21.61 17.98
N CYS A 140 13.35 -21.81 18.41
CA CYS A 140 12.26 -20.86 18.21
C CYS A 140 12.55 -19.52 18.91
N GLY A 141 13.03 -19.54 20.15
CA GLY A 141 13.44 -18.34 20.88
C GLY A 141 14.55 -17.59 20.16
N VAL A 142 15.61 -18.29 19.74
CA VAL A 142 16.72 -17.70 18.98
C VAL A 142 16.21 -17.08 17.67
N PHE A 143 15.35 -17.77 16.92
CA PHE A 143 14.76 -17.21 15.69
C PHE A 143 13.95 -15.95 15.96
N LEU A 144 13.11 -15.96 17.00
CA LEU A 144 12.30 -14.78 17.39
C LEU A 144 13.20 -13.59 17.74
N GLU A 145 14.26 -13.80 18.54
CA GLU A 145 15.22 -12.75 18.88
C GLU A 145 15.92 -12.19 17.64
N GLN A 146 16.39 -13.06 16.74
CA GLN A 146 17.04 -12.64 15.50
C GLN A 146 16.09 -11.82 14.61
N LEU A 147 14.84 -12.24 14.51
CA LEU A 147 13.81 -11.53 13.73
C LEU A 147 13.49 -10.17 14.34
N LEU A 148 13.28 -10.08 15.66
CA LEU A 148 12.98 -8.84 16.35
C LEU A 148 14.14 -7.84 16.33
N ALA A 149 15.38 -8.33 16.27
CA ALA A 149 16.59 -7.50 16.18
C ALA A 149 16.81 -6.89 14.79
N LEU A 150 16.10 -7.30 13.74
CA LEU A 150 16.18 -6.68 12.40
C LEU A 150 15.74 -5.23 12.45
N ASN A 151 16.24 -4.38 11.54
CA ASN A 151 15.64 -3.06 11.32
C ASN A 151 14.16 -3.20 10.90
N ARG A 152 13.42 -2.10 10.93
CA ARG A 152 11.97 -2.13 10.71
C ARG A 152 11.58 -2.64 9.32
N GLU A 153 12.29 -2.22 8.29
CA GLU A 153 12.03 -2.61 6.91
C GLU A 153 12.25 -4.10 6.70
N ASP A 154 13.40 -4.62 7.10
CA ASP A 154 13.72 -6.03 7.01
C ASP A 154 12.77 -6.91 7.83
N TYR A 155 12.43 -6.46 9.05
CA TYR A 155 11.45 -7.15 9.87
C TYR A 155 10.10 -7.30 9.17
N ILE A 156 9.60 -6.24 8.57
CA ILE A 156 8.31 -6.27 7.84
C ILE A 156 8.39 -7.17 6.63
N ASN A 157 9.46 -7.10 5.86
CA ASN A 157 9.65 -7.93 4.67
C ASN A 157 9.65 -9.42 5.03
N ILE A 158 10.42 -9.80 6.05
CA ILE A 158 10.48 -11.21 6.52
C ILE A 158 9.13 -11.64 7.13
N LEU A 159 8.52 -10.81 7.97
CA LEU A 159 7.21 -11.11 8.56
C LEU A 159 6.13 -11.33 7.50
N ASN A 160 6.08 -10.50 6.46
CA ASN A 160 5.14 -10.67 5.36
C ASN A 160 5.34 -12.02 4.64
N CYS A 161 6.57 -12.45 4.47
CA CYS A 161 6.86 -13.79 3.91
C CYS A 161 6.42 -14.92 4.85
N ILE A 162 6.63 -14.77 6.17
CA ILE A 162 6.13 -15.74 7.16
C ILE A 162 4.59 -15.80 7.14
N VAL A 163 3.92 -14.66 7.06
CA VAL A 163 2.45 -14.59 6.95
C VAL A 163 1.96 -15.29 5.67
N ALA A 164 2.62 -15.02 4.53
CA ALA A 164 2.27 -15.66 3.26
C ALA A 164 2.55 -17.17 3.26
N TYR A 165 3.63 -17.61 3.89
CA TYR A 165 3.92 -19.03 4.12
C TYR A 165 2.77 -19.72 4.90
N ASN A 166 2.36 -19.14 6.03
CA ASN A 166 1.26 -19.69 6.83
C ASN A 166 -0.09 -19.62 6.12
N ALA A 167 -0.32 -18.55 5.34
CA ALA A 167 -1.51 -18.44 4.50
C ALA A 167 -1.57 -19.57 3.45
N SER A 168 -0.42 -19.92 2.86
CA SER A 168 -0.32 -21.04 1.93
C SER A 168 -0.75 -22.38 2.57
N VAL A 169 -0.38 -22.62 3.83
CA VAL A 169 -0.83 -23.81 4.58
C VAL A 169 -2.37 -23.87 4.65
N ARG A 170 -3.00 -22.74 4.95
CA ARG A 170 -4.46 -22.64 5.07
C ARG A 170 -5.17 -22.83 3.72
N LEU A 171 -4.59 -22.27 2.66
CA LEU A 171 -5.12 -22.34 1.30
C LEU A 171 -5.07 -23.75 0.70
N LEU A 172 -4.29 -24.68 1.24
CA LEU A 172 -4.28 -26.07 0.78
C LEU A 172 -5.66 -26.75 0.81
N SER A 173 -6.56 -26.30 1.69
CA SER A 173 -7.93 -26.82 1.76
C SER A 173 -8.91 -26.15 0.78
N GLU A 174 -8.54 -25.00 0.20
CA GLU A 174 -9.43 -24.17 -0.59
C GLU A 174 -8.96 -24.04 -2.05
N ASP A 175 -7.75 -23.56 -2.26
CA ASP A 175 -7.13 -23.42 -3.59
C ASP A 175 -5.65 -23.83 -3.55
N ILE A 176 -5.41 -25.07 -3.94
CA ILE A 176 -4.08 -25.68 -4.02
C ILE A 176 -3.14 -24.92 -4.98
N SER A 177 -3.70 -24.33 -6.07
CA SER A 177 -2.91 -23.59 -7.05
C SER A 177 -2.46 -22.26 -6.50
N LEU A 178 -3.32 -21.58 -5.75
CA LEU A 178 -2.97 -20.35 -5.04
C LEU A 178 -1.98 -20.64 -3.91
N ALA A 179 -2.18 -21.72 -3.14
CA ALA A 179 -1.25 -22.14 -2.09
C ALA A 179 0.18 -22.31 -2.64
N TYR A 180 0.33 -23.01 -3.75
CA TYR A 180 1.63 -23.17 -4.41
C TYR A 180 2.21 -21.84 -4.87
N SER A 181 1.40 -21.00 -5.48
CA SER A 181 1.82 -19.71 -6.00
C SER A 181 2.26 -18.75 -4.87
N MET A 182 1.60 -18.79 -3.72
CA MET A 182 1.96 -17.99 -2.53
C MET A 182 3.38 -18.31 -2.03
N LEU A 183 3.78 -19.56 -2.06
CA LEU A 183 5.14 -19.97 -1.70
C LEU A 183 6.19 -19.40 -2.65
N VAL A 184 5.90 -19.41 -3.97
CA VAL A 184 6.79 -18.82 -4.95
C VAL A 184 6.82 -17.30 -4.81
N TYR A 185 5.69 -16.64 -4.51
CA TYR A 185 5.66 -15.21 -4.21
C TYR A 185 6.52 -14.84 -3.02
N CYS A 186 6.57 -15.66 -1.95
CA CYS A 186 7.49 -15.44 -0.82
C CYS A 186 8.94 -15.36 -1.31
N LEU A 187 9.40 -16.35 -2.04
CA LEU A 187 10.77 -16.40 -2.56
C LEU A 187 11.08 -15.25 -3.51
N GLU A 188 10.11 -14.88 -4.34
CA GLU A 188 10.26 -13.79 -5.30
C GLU A 188 10.31 -12.43 -4.63
N SER A 189 9.48 -12.22 -3.59
CA SER A 189 9.50 -11.00 -2.78
C SER A 189 10.85 -10.83 -2.07
N LEU A 190 11.39 -11.91 -1.50
CA LEU A 190 12.72 -11.90 -0.88
C LEU A 190 13.83 -11.63 -1.90
N ALA A 191 13.75 -12.28 -3.07
CA ALA A 191 14.70 -12.04 -4.14
C ALA A 191 14.68 -10.58 -4.61
N GLN A 192 13.51 -9.97 -4.75
CA GLN A 192 13.39 -8.56 -5.15
C GLN A 192 13.95 -7.59 -4.11
N SER A 193 13.81 -7.92 -2.81
CA SER A 193 14.27 -7.06 -1.71
C SER A 193 15.77 -7.20 -1.43
N TYR A 194 16.36 -8.37 -1.66
CA TYR A 194 17.68 -8.72 -1.12
C TYR A 194 18.67 -9.27 -2.15
N ASP A 195 18.29 -9.40 -3.44
CA ASP A 195 19.30 -9.81 -4.42
C ASP A 195 20.30 -8.68 -4.68
N SER A 196 21.55 -9.05 -4.88
CA SER A 196 22.64 -8.13 -5.22
C SER A 196 22.91 -8.06 -6.72
N TYR A 197 22.04 -8.64 -7.53
CA TYR A 197 22.26 -8.75 -8.96
C TYR A 197 22.15 -7.39 -9.64
N THR A 198 23.20 -6.99 -10.33
CA THR A 198 23.21 -5.77 -11.17
C THR A 198 22.99 -6.19 -12.62
N PRO A 199 21.86 -5.79 -13.24
CA PRO A 199 21.61 -6.09 -14.64
C PRO A 199 22.69 -5.50 -15.55
N ILE A 200 23.04 -6.25 -16.59
CA ILE A 200 23.98 -5.84 -17.65
C ILE A 200 23.31 -5.86 -19.02
N TRP A 201 23.92 -5.21 -20.02
CA TRP A 201 23.36 -5.17 -21.38
C TRP A 201 23.09 -6.55 -21.98
N ASP A 202 23.90 -7.54 -21.63
CA ASP A 202 23.73 -8.93 -22.10
C ASP A 202 22.51 -9.64 -21.49
N ASP A 203 21.88 -9.05 -20.49
CA ASP A 203 20.62 -9.57 -19.92
C ASP A 203 19.39 -9.18 -20.74
N TYR A 204 19.54 -8.25 -21.67
CA TYR A 204 18.45 -7.88 -22.58
C TYR A 204 18.02 -9.07 -23.44
N LYS A 205 16.72 -9.15 -23.75
CA LYS A 205 16.20 -10.18 -24.67
C LYS A 205 16.88 -10.06 -26.00
N GLU A 206 17.39 -11.19 -26.54
CA GLU A 206 18.18 -11.25 -27.72
C GLU A 206 17.54 -10.52 -28.92
N ASP A 207 16.23 -10.71 -29.14
CA ASP A 207 15.50 -10.06 -30.25
C ASP A 207 15.50 -8.53 -30.11
N LYS A 208 15.28 -8.02 -28.90
CA LYS A 208 15.28 -6.57 -28.60
C LYS A 208 16.71 -6.00 -28.72
N LYS A 209 17.69 -6.72 -28.16
CA LYS A 209 19.11 -6.36 -28.22
C LYS A 209 19.56 -6.22 -29.68
N ASN A 210 19.30 -7.23 -30.49
CA ASN A 210 19.65 -7.24 -31.92
C ASN A 210 18.94 -6.10 -32.70
N ALA A 211 17.72 -5.74 -32.35
CA ALA A 211 17.01 -4.62 -32.96
C ALA A 211 17.64 -3.27 -32.57
N LEU A 212 17.96 -3.08 -31.29
CA LEU A 212 18.61 -1.86 -30.80
C LEU A 212 20.05 -1.71 -31.34
N GLU A 213 20.82 -2.77 -31.40
CA GLU A 213 22.19 -2.76 -31.95
C GLU A 213 22.24 -2.36 -33.42
N LYS A 214 21.19 -2.64 -34.19
CA LYS A 214 21.08 -2.13 -35.57
C LYS A 214 20.93 -0.61 -35.61
N VAL A 215 20.15 -0.04 -34.68
CA VAL A 215 19.96 1.42 -34.55
C VAL A 215 21.22 2.08 -34.01
N PHE A 216 21.90 1.47 -33.06
CA PHE A 216 23.13 2.00 -32.44
C PHE A 216 24.27 2.18 -33.42
N LYS A 217 24.32 1.43 -34.54
CA LYS A 217 25.31 1.62 -35.59
C LYS A 217 25.30 3.01 -36.23
N THR A 218 24.22 3.77 -36.05
CA THR A 218 24.05 5.13 -36.61
C THR A 218 24.26 6.23 -35.58
N ILE A 219 24.65 5.90 -34.36
CA ILE A 219 24.74 6.81 -33.19
C ILE A 219 26.17 6.73 -32.66
N ASP A 220 26.67 7.81 -32.08
CA ASP A 220 27.98 7.82 -31.43
C ASP A 220 28.04 6.93 -30.19
N GLU A 221 29.22 6.43 -29.90
CA GLU A 221 29.45 5.42 -28.86
C GLU A 221 29.10 5.93 -27.46
N GLU A 222 29.35 7.21 -27.16
CA GLU A 222 29.05 7.81 -25.87
C GLU A 222 27.52 7.86 -25.60
N THR A 223 26.75 8.24 -26.62
CA THR A 223 25.27 8.25 -26.55
C THR A 223 24.72 6.82 -26.44
N VAL A 224 25.30 5.86 -27.16
CA VAL A 224 24.91 4.44 -27.06
C VAL A 224 25.08 3.92 -25.63
N GLU A 225 26.22 4.17 -25.00
CA GLU A 225 26.44 3.70 -23.62
C GLU A 225 25.50 4.37 -22.61
N LYS A 226 25.18 5.66 -22.79
CA LYS A 226 24.16 6.33 -21.97
C LYS A 226 22.77 5.70 -22.13
N ILE A 227 22.37 5.40 -23.38
CA ILE A 227 21.08 4.74 -23.66
C ILE A 227 21.05 3.34 -23.07
N LYS A 228 22.08 2.53 -23.25
CA LYS A 228 22.19 1.19 -22.64
C LYS A 228 22.07 1.29 -21.10
N GLY A 229 22.79 2.22 -20.48
CA GLY A 229 22.74 2.43 -19.03
C GLY A 229 21.34 2.78 -18.52
N ILE A 230 20.57 3.60 -19.26
CA ILE A 230 19.19 3.93 -18.92
C ILE A 230 18.28 2.70 -19.07
N LEU A 231 18.37 2.00 -20.20
CA LEU A 231 17.52 0.84 -20.49
C LEU A 231 17.76 -0.31 -19.51
N VAL A 232 19.01 -0.57 -19.15
CA VAL A 232 19.37 -1.63 -18.19
C VAL A 232 18.87 -1.27 -16.78
N LYS A 233 18.90 0.00 -16.41
CA LYS A 233 18.48 0.45 -15.07
C LYS A 233 16.97 0.40 -14.85
N ASP A 234 16.17 0.64 -15.89
CA ASP A 234 14.71 0.77 -15.76
C ASP A 234 13.96 -0.54 -16.05
N GLU A 235 14.60 -1.56 -16.60
CA GLU A 235 13.95 -2.85 -16.87
C GLU A 235 14.22 -3.89 -15.78
N HIS A 236 13.18 -4.61 -15.39
CA HIS A 236 13.26 -5.81 -14.55
C HIS A 236 13.83 -6.99 -15.38
N LEU A 237 15.12 -6.91 -15.66
CA LEU A 237 15.80 -7.90 -16.48
C LEU A 237 16.08 -9.19 -15.71
N LYS A 238 15.93 -10.32 -16.42
CA LYS A 238 16.27 -11.65 -15.90
C LYS A 238 15.66 -12.02 -14.54
N LEU A 239 14.43 -11.58 -14.26
CA LEU A 239 13.77 -11.87 -12.97
C LEU A 239 13.84 -13.34 -12.57
N SER A 240 13.65 -14.25 -13.53
CA SER A 240 13.75 -15.70 -13.27
C SER A 240 15.16 -16.13 -12.87
N LYS A 241 16.22 -15.54 -13.47
CA LYS A 241 17.61 -15.85 -13.12
C LYS A 241 17.96 -15.30 -11.75
N ARG A 242 17.59 -14.04 -11.47
CA ARG A 242 17.77 -13.40 -10.16
C ARG A 242 17.10 -14.21 -9.05
N PHE A 243 15.85 -14.61 -9.28
CA PHE A 243 15.11 -15.50 -8.38
C PHE A 243 15.86 -16.81 -8.11
N GLN A 244 16.39 -17.48 -9.15
CA GLN A 244 17.13 -18.73 -8.98
C GLN A 244 18.43 -18.54 -8.21
N GLU A 245 19.24 -17.55 -8.57
CA GLU A 245 20.52 -17.26 -7.92
C GLU A 245 20.32 -16.89 -6.43
N PHE A 246 19.29 -16.09 -6.16
CA PHE A 246 18.92 -15.72 -4.79
C PHE A 246 18.54 -16.95 -3.96
N VAL A 247 17.63 -17.80 -4.45
CA VAL A 247 17.18 -18.98 -3.72
C VAL A 247 18.32 -19.97 -3.49
N VAL A 248 19.14 -20.22 -4.51
CA VAL A 248 20.31 -21.10 -4.39
C VAL A 248 21.32 -20.57 -3.37
N GLY A 249 21.56 -19.26 -3.38
CA GLY A 249 22.49 -18.62 -2.43
C GLY A 249 22.01 -18.66 -0.98
N HIS A 250 20.72 -18.90 -0.74
CA HIS A 250 20.13 -18.98 0.61
C HIS A 250 19.71 -20.39 1.02
N VAL A 251 20.11 -21.42 0.28
CA VAL A 251 19.89 -22.82 0.64
C VAL A 251 21.25 -23.46 0.94
N GLY A 252 21.46 -23.86 2.20
CA GLY A 252 22.71 -24.47 2.65
C GLY A 252 22.90 -25.91 2.13
N ASP A 253 24.15 -26.40 2.18
CA ASP A 253 24.48 -27.77 1.74
C ASP A 253 23.72 -28.83 2.55
N GLU A 254 23.45 -28.58 3.83
CA GLU A 254 22.69 -29.46 4.69
C GLU A 254 21.26 -29.71 4.25
N PHE A 255 20.70 -28.80 3.44
CA PHE A 255 19.39 -28.97 2.83
C PHE A 255 19.32 -30.22 1.95
N PHE A 256 20.41 -30.61 1.32
CA PHE A 256 20.51 -31.75 0.39
C PHE A 256 20.89 -33.05 1.07
N ASN A 257 21.09 -33.05 2.40
CA ASN A 257 21.48 -34.24 3.14
C ASN A 257 20.33 -35.24 3.24
N TYR A 258 20.70 -36.54 3.28
CA TYR A 258 19.75 -37.63 3.43
C TYR A 258 18.85 -37.44 4.68
N ARG A 259 17.57 -37.70 4.50
CA ARG A 259 16.59 -37.78 5.59
C ARG A 259 15.81 -39.07 5.49
N GLU A 260 15.67 -39.76 6.62
CA GLU A 260 14.91 -41.00 6.67
C GLU A 260 13.46 -40.78 6.23
N LYS A 261 12.93 -41.71 5.43
CA LYS A 261 11.55 -41.69 4.92
C LYS A 261 11.17 -40.54 4.00
N ARG A 262 12.17 -39.79 3.45
CA ARG A 262 11.91 -38.70 2.51
C ARG A 262 12.87 -38.75 1.32
N LYS A 263 12.29 -38.62 0.09
CA LYS A 263 13.08 -38.41 -1.13
C LYS A 263 13.53 -36.96 -1.19
N ILE A 264 14.79 -36.69 -0.90
CA ILE A 264 15.40 -35.36 -0.97
C ILE A 264 15.75 -35.04 -2.42
N VAL A 265 15.57 -33.76 -2.81
CA VAL A 265 15.95 -33.23 -4.13
C VAL A 265 17.47 -33.17 -4.27
N GLY A 266 18.01 -33.54 -5.45
CA GLY A 266 19.41 -33.32 -5.80
C GLY A 266 19.67 -31.85 -6.23
N LYS A 267 20.95 -31.40 -6.14
CA LYS A 267 21.30 -30.00 -6.48
C LYS A 267 20.95 -29.63 -7.93
N GLU A 268 21.17 -30.52 -8.89
CA GLU A 268 20.83 -30.27 -10.31
C GLU A 268 19.31 -30.26 -10.53
N GLU A 269 18.59 -31.21 -9.94
CA GLU A 269 17.12 -31.26 -9.98
C GLU A 269 16.49 -30.02 -9.35
N PHE A 270 17.11 -29.49 -8.31
CA PHE A 270 16.66 -28.31 -7.60
C PHE A 270 16.55 -27.08 -8.52
N LEU A 271 17.56 -26.84 -9.36
CA LEU A 271 17.57 -25.74 -10.32
C LEU A 271 16.43 -25.87 -11.34
N VAL A 272 16.23 -27.06 -11.87
CA VAL A 272 15.14 -27.32 -12.83
C VAL A 272 13.77 -27.11 -12.17
N ALA A 273 13.61 -27.63 -10.94
CA ALA A 273 12.38 -27.48 -10.20
C ALA A 273 12.08 -26.01 -9.84
N LEU A 274 13.09 -25.18 -9.56
CA LEU A 274 12.94 -23.73 -9.32
C LEU A 274 12.41 -23.01 -10.57
N VAL A 275 13.02 -23.27 -11.73
CA VAL A 275 12.54 -22.70 -13.01
C VAL A 275 11.08 -23.06 -13.26
N ASN A 276 10.74 -24.33 -13.05
CA ASN A 276 9.37 -24.81 -13.24
C ASN A 276 8.39 -24.19 -12.24
N ALA A 277 8.77 -24.02 -10.98
CA ALA A 277 7.95 -23.35 -9.96
C ALA A 277 7.66 -21.89 -10.35
N TYR A 278 8.68 -21.14 -10.76
CA TYR A 278 8.54 -19.77 -11.26
C TYR A 278 7.58 -19.69 -12.46
N ASN A 279 7.74 -20.59 -13.44
CA ASN A 279 6.89 -20.62 -14.64
C ASN A 279 5.42 -20.99 -14.30
N ILE A 280 5.20 -21.92 -13.36
CA ILE A 280 3.86 -22.29 -12.89
C ILE A 280 3.18 -21.08 -12.27
N ARG A 281 3.85 -20.39 -11.34
CA ARG A 281 3.31 -19.20 -10.69
C ARG A 281 3.04 -18.09 -11.71
N SER A 282 3.94 -17.85 -12.64
CA SER A 282 3.76 -16.85 -13.69
C SER A 282 2.50 -17.13 -14.53
N LYS A 283 2.27 -18.37 -14.92
CA LYS A 283 1.06 -18.78 -15.65
C LYS A 283 -0.21 -18.63 -14.80
N TYR A 284 -0.13 -18.92 -13.49
CA TYR A 284 -1.26 -18.72 -12.58
C TYR A 284 -1.57 -17.21 -12.42
N ALA A 285 -0.55 -16.39 -12.18
CA ALA A 285 -0.72 -14.95 -11.97
C ALA A 285 -1.30 -14.20 -13.18
N HIS A 286 -0.84 -14.56 -14.39
CA HIS A 286 -1.24 -13.82 -15.61
C HIS A 286 -2.42 -14.45 -16.36
N MET A 287 -2.67 -15.73 -16.17
CA MET A 287 -3.64 -16.49 -16.98
C MET A 287 -4.64 -17.28 -16.13
N LEU A 288 -4.53 -17.23 -14.80
CA LEU A 288 -5.28 -18.07 -13.85
C LEU A 288 -5.22 -19.58 -14.19
N LYS A 289 -4.11 -20.00 -14.83
CA LYS A 289 -3.93 -21.39 -15.23
C LYS A 289 -3.65 -22.24 -14.00
N PRO A 290 -4.53 -23.20 -13.65
CA PRO A 290 -4.36 -23.99 -12.45
C PRO A 290 -3.13 -24.89 -12.54
N LEU A 291 -2.64 -25.34 -11.38
CA LEU A 291 -1.61 -26.37 -11.27
C LEU A 291 -1.96 -27.60 -12.10
N MET A 292 -0.92 -28.25 -12.64
CA MET A 292 -1.08 -29.55 -13.29
C MET A 292 -1.73 -30.56 -12.33
N LYS A 293 -2.51 -31.49 -12.88
CA LYS A 293 -3.28 -32.48 -12.10
C LYS A 293 -2.42 -33.21 -11.06
N HIS A 294 -1.20 -33.62 -11.43
CA HIS A 294 -0.29 -34.36 -10.56
C HIS A 294 0.10 -33.55 -9.29
N LEU A 295 0.37 -32.25 -9.42
CA LEU A 295 0.68 -31.41 -8.25
C LEU A 295 -0.55 -31.12 -7.36
N ARG A 296 -1.75 -31.34 -7.86
CA ARG A 296 -2.99 -31.24 -7.08
C ARG A 296 -3.37 -32.53 -6.36
N MET A 297 -2.56 -33.57 -6.51
CA MET A 297 -2.76 -34.89 -5.88
C MET A 297 -1.74 -35.05 -4.75
N SER A 298 -2.24 -35.37 -3.56
CA SER A 298 -1.42 -35.52 -2.36
C SER A 298 -0.43 -36.69 -2.42
N GLU A 299 -0.73 -37.71 -3.21
CA GLU A 299 0.11 -38.90 -3.36
C GLU A 299 1.53 -38.60 -3.85
N PHE A 300 1.70 -37.54 -4.64
CA PHE A 300 3.01 -37.13 -5.14
C PHE A 300 3.75 -36.18 -4.20
N SER A 301 3.06 -35.63 -3.19
CA SER A 301 3.59 -34.57 -2.32
C SER A 301 4.18 -35.11 -1.02
N LYS A 302 3.64 -36.18 -0.49
CA LYS A 302 3.76 -36.54 0.94
C LYS A 302 5.17 -36.78 1.45
N ASN A 303 6.03 -37.47 0.71
CA ASN A 303 7.36 -37.89 1.17
C ASN A 303 8.49 -37.57 0.18
N ALA A 304 8.29 -36.61 -0.69
CA ALA A 304 9.28 -36.22 -1.69
C ALA A 304 9.32 -34.71 -1.85
N ASP A 305 10.51 -34.18 -2.07
CA ASP A 305 10.70 -32.77 -2.39
C ASP A 305 10.28 -32.47 -3.83
N VAL A 306 10.48 -33.41 -4.73
CA VAL A 306 10.21 -33.27 -6.16
C VAL A 306 9.54 -34.53 -6.72
N PHE A 307 8.86 -34.37 -7.81
CA PHE A 307 8.42 -35.47 -8.66
C PHE A 307 8.77 -35.20 -10.12
N GLU A 308 8.97 -36.27 -10.88
CA GLU A 308 9.31 -36.24 -12.29
C GLU A 308 8.07 -36.50 -13.16
N PHE A 309 7.89 -35.70 -14.18
CA PHE A 309 6.84 -35.89 -15.19
C PHE A 309 7.28 -35.36 -16.56
N GLN A 310 7.15 -36.18 -17.59
CA GLN A 310 7.49 -35.85 -18.99
C GLN A 310 8.91 -35.24 -19.11
N HIS A 311 9.90 -35.91 -18.55
CA HIS A 311 11.30 -35.48 -18.54
C HIS A 311 11.57 -34.13 -17.86
N ASN A 312 10.70 -33.70 -16.99
CA ASN A 312 10.86 -32.50 -16.18
C ASN A 312 10.69 -32.80 -14.69
N VAL A 313 11.30 -31.97 -13.85
CA VAL A 313 11.27 -32.07 -12.40
C VAL A 313 10.49 -30.91 -11.81
N TYR A 314 9.61 -31.18 -10.88
CA TYR A 314 8.72 -30.19 -10.24
C TYR A 314 8.79 -30.32 -8.75
N PHE A 315 8.87 -29.21 -8.01
CA PHE A 315 8.66 -29.22 -6.58
C PHE A 315 7.26 -29.70 -6.25
N THR A 316 7.17 -30.60 -5.29
CA THR A 316 5.91 -30.88 -4.60
C THR A 316 5.57 -29.71 -3.66
N HIS A 317 4.37 -29.65 -3.10
CA HIS A 317 4.04 -28.69 -2.05
C HIS A 317 5.01 -28.85 -0.86
N SER A 318 5.18 -30.09 -0.37
CA SER A 318 6.07 -30.39 0.75
C SER A 318 7.52 -29.95 0.48
N GLY A 319 8.03 -30.15 -0.73
CA GLY A 319 9.36 -29.70 -1.12
C GLY A 319 9.46 -28.18 -1.16
N LEU A 320 8.48 -27.53 -1.76
CA LEU A 320 8.46 -26.06 -1.88
C LEU A 320 8.31 -25.40 -0.49
N PHE A 321 7.48 -25.93 0.41
CA PHE A 321 7.39 -25.47 1.80
C PHE A 321 8.77 -25.54 2.49
N ARG A 322 9.51 -26.64 2.28
CA ARG A 322 10.84 -26.81 2.86
C ARG A 322 11.84 -25.79 2.32
N VAL A 323 11.81 -25.51 1.01
CA VAL A 323 12.67 -24.49 0.37
C VAL A 323 12.37 -23.10 0.95
N VAL A 324 11.10 -22.70 0.98
CA VAL A 324 10.71 -21.38 1.48
C VAL A 324 11.11 -21.19 2.93
N ARG A 325 10.90 -22.24 3.76
CA ARG A 325 11.29 -22.20 5.16
C ARG A 325 12.79 -22.03 5.34
N GLU A 326 13.60 -22.79 4.60
CA GLU A 326 15.06 -22.69 4.61
C GLU A 326 15.54 -21.28 4.23
N VAL A 327 15.02 -20.74 3.13
CA VAL A 327 15.40 -19.40 2.67
C VAL A 327 15.01 -18.32 3.67
N ILE A 328 13.80 -18.36 4.24
CA ILE A 328 13.38 -17.38 5.27
C ILE A 328 14.28 -17.47 6.50
N TYR A 329 14.63 -18.68 6.93
CA TYR A 329 15.53 -18.89 8.06
C TYR A 329 16.90 -18.27 7.78
N ASN A 330 17.54 -18.68 6.71
CA ASN A 330 18.90 -18.27 6.39
C ASN A 330 19.02 -16.76 6.16
N ILE A 331 18.06 -16.14 5.47
CA ILE A 331 18.09 -14.70 5.30
C ILE A 331 17.84 -13.96 6.61
N THR A 332 16.94 -14.44 7.47
CA THR A 332 16.72 -13.82 8.78
C THR A 332 18.01 -13.79 9.60
N PHE A 333 18.83 -14.83 9.55
CA PHE A 333 20.10 -14.88 10.30
C PHE A 333 21.21 -14.06 9.63
N SER A 334 21.22 -13.93 8.32
CA SER A 334 22.27 -13.20 7.58
C SER A 334 22.12 -11.68 7.62
N LEU A 335 20.90 -11.16 7.76
CA LEU A 335 20.63 -9.72 7.78
C LEU A 335 21.22 -9.04 9.02
N GLN A 336 21.60 -7.77 8.86
CA GLN A 336 22.17 -6.95 9.93
C GLN A 336 21.17 -6.71 11.07
N LYS A 337 21.66 -6.82 12.32
CA LYS A 337 20.86 -6.57 13.52
C LYS A 337 21.05 -5.14 14.01
N THR A 338 19.97 -4.55 14.51
CA THR A 338 19.95 -3.17 14.98
C THR A 338 19.38 -3.11 16.39
N GLY A 339 20.16 -2.59 17.34
CA GLY A 339 19.72 -2.48 18.74
C GLY A 339 18.76 -1.32 18.98
N PHE A 340 19.04 -0.16 18.37
CA PHE A 340 18.19 1.04 18.41
C PHE A 340 17.89 1.52 17.00
N GLU A 341 16.66 1.97 16.79
CA GLU A 341 16.20 2.50 15.50
C GLU A 341 15.27 3.69 15.74
N ALA A 342 15.60 4.85 15.16
CA ALA A 342 14.72 6.01 15.17
C ALA A 342 13.54 5.76 14.21
N PHE A 343 12.39 5.39 14.77
CA PHE A 343 11.17 5.10 14.03
C PHE A 343 9.97 5.73 14.74
N ASP A 344 9.10 6.39 13.97
CA ASP A 344 7.81 6.85 14.51
C ASP A 344 6.84 5.68 14.67
N TRP A 345 6.98 5.02 15.81
CA TRP A 345 6.17 3.85 16.14
C TRP A 345 4.70 4.19 16.42
N ARG A 346 4.40 5.47 16.75
CA ARG A 346 3.04 5.90 17.08
C ARG A 346 2.12 5.82 15.89
N GLY A 347 2.55 6.29 14.72
CA GLY A 347 1.82 6.18 13.46
C GLY A 347 1.58 4.73 13.00
N ALA A 348 2.42 3.78 13.47
CA ALA A 348 2.29 2.37 13.13
C ALA A 348 1.40 1.55 14.10
N ILE A 349 0.83 2.17 15.13
CA ILE A 349 -0.06 1.49 16.08
C ILE A 349 -1.38 1.13 15.38
N PRO A 350 -1.86 -0.14 15.47
CA PRO A 350 -3.17 -0.51 14.95
C PRO A 350 -4.29 0.32 15.56
N GLY A 351 -5.16 0.85 14.71
CA GLY A 351 -6.25 1.73 15.14
C GLY A 351 -5.85 3.21 15.30
N CYS A 352 -4.56 3.56 15.18
CA CYS A 352 -4.15 4.94 14.96
C CYS A 352 -4.18 5.23 13.47
N VAL A 353 -5.03 6.12 13.05
CA VAL A 353 -5.08 6.61 11.67
C VAL A 353 -4.63 8.06 11.71
N GLU A 354 -3.57 8.39 11.00
CA GLU A 354 -3.24 9.78 10.74
C GLU A 354 -4.29 10.34 9.79
N LEU A 355 -5.09 11.23 10.30
CA LEU A 355 -6.02 12.01 9.50
C LEU A 355 -5.41 13.39 9.29
N GLU A 356 -5.40 13.83 8.03
CA GLU A 356 -5.14 15.24 7.77
C GLU A 356 -6.17 16.08 8.54
N ALA A 357 -5.70 17.05 9.31
CA ALA A 357 -6.59 17.98 9.98
C ALA A 357 -7.44 18.71 8.94
N ALA A 358 -8.75 18.80 9.19
CA ALA A 358 -9.64 19.53 8.29
C ALA A 358 -9.08 20.93 7.98
N PRO A 359 -9.14 21.38 6.73
CA PRO A 359 -8.48 22.61 6.29
C PRO A 359 -8.80 23.84 7.15
N CYS A 360 -10.02 23.95 7.70
CA CYS A 360 -10.43 25.04 8.58
C CYS A 360 -9.53 25.21 9.82
N TYR A 361 -8.76 24.20 10.23
CA TYR A 361 -7.85 24.29 11.38
C TYR A 361 -6.46 24.81 11.04
N TRP A 362 -6.08 24.88 9.77
CA TRP A 362 -4.72 25.23 9.40
C TRP A 362 -4.56 26.23 8.23
N ILE A 363 -5.56 26.39 7.35
CA ILE A 363 -5.44 27.26 6.16
C ILE A 363 -5.16 28.72 6.48
N TRP A 364 -5.50 29.18 7.67
CA TRP A 364 -5.28 30.53 8.16
C TRP A 364 -3.87 30.77 8.69
N LYS A 365 -3.11 29.69 8.99
CA LYS A 365 -1.74 29.81 9.53
C LYS A 365 -0.84 30.48 8.51
N MET A 366 0.09 31.31 9.02
CA MET A 366 1.04 32.03 8.17
C MET A 366 1.84 31.07 7.27
N ASP A 367 2.17 31.55 6.08
CA ASP A 367 2.98 30.87 5.07
C ASP A 367 4.31 31.59 4.87
N SER A 368 5.20 30.99 4.06
CA SER A 368 6.38 31.71 3.59
C SER A 368 6.02 32.87 2.67
N SER A 369 6.80 33.96 2.66
CA SER A 369 6.64 35.06 1.72
C SER A 369 6.73 34.63 0.25
N LYS A 370 7.29 33.45 -0.03
CA LYS A 370 7.38 32.84 -1.36
C LYS A 370 6.10 32.11 -1.77
N GLY A 371 5.09 32.01 -0.90
CA GLY A 371 3.81 31.37 -1.16
C GLY A 371 3.90 29.87 -1.41
N GLU A 372 4.85 29.17 -0.78
CA GLU A 372 5.06 27.73 -1.00
C GLU A 372 3.85 26.89 -0.56
N GLY A 373 3.11 27.34 0.45
CA GLY A 373 1.87 26.73 0.90
C GLY A 373 0.59 27.30 0.26
N ALA A 374 0.68 28.24 -0.68
CA ALA A 374 -0.49 28.92 -1.23
C ALA A 374 -1.46 27.98 -1.95
N ARG A 375 -0.94 26.98 -2.68
CA ARG A 375 -1.75 25.96 -3.35
C ARG A 375 -2.60 25.17 -2.35
N ALA A 376 -1.97 24.63 -1.32
CA ALA A 376 -2.67 23.84 -0.31
C ALA A 376 -3.74 24.66 0.43
N ARG A 377 -3.45 25.96 0.68
CA ARG A 377 -4.41 26.87 1.31
C ARG A 377 -5.58 27.23 0.40
N ALA A 378 -5.33 27.42 -0.90
CA ALA A 378 -6.40 27.63 -1.87
C ALA A 378 -7.31 26.41 -1.99
N GLU A 379 -6.73 25.22 -2.07
CA GLU A 379 -7.44 23.94 -2.04
C GLU A 379 -8.28 23.79 -0.77
N GLY A 380 -7.65 23.95 0.38
CA GLY A 380 -8.32 23.84 1.68
C GLY A 380 -9.41 24.91 1.89
N PHE A 381 -9.25 26.10 1.33
CA PHE A 381 -10.29 27.12 1.35
C PHE A 381 -11.52 26.68 0.55
N VAL A 382 -11.31 26.17 -0.66
CA VAL A 382 -12.40 25.66 -1.52
C VAL A 382 -13.11 24.51 -0.82
N GLU A 383 -12.38 23.57 -0.26
CA GLU A 383 -12.94 22.45 0.50
C GLU A 383 -13.73 22.92 1.72
N THR A 384 -13.16 23.85 2.51
CA THR A 384 -13.85 24.43 3.67
C THR A 384 -15.13 25.15 3.27
N PHE A 385 -15.09 25.89 2.16
CA PHE A 385 -16.24 26.63 1.67
C PHE A 385 -17.37 25.71 1.20
N VAL A 386 -17.04 24.57 0.57
CA VAL A 386 -18.02 23.60 0.04
C VAL A 386 -18.59 22.71 1.13
N HIS A 387 -17.79 22.31 2.13
CA HIS A 387 -18.16 21.29 3.10
C HIS A 387 -18.31 21.80 4.55
N TYR A 388 -17.78 22.99 4.86
CA TYR A 388 -17.70 23.50 6.25
C TYR A 388 -17.88 25.02 6.31
N GLN A 389 -18.82 25.61 5.57
CA GLN A 389 -18.99 27.07 5.44
C GLN A 389 -18.97 27.83 6.76
N ASN A 390 -19.62 27.26 7.82
CA ASN A 390 -19.70 27.87 9.15
C ASN A 390 -18.34 27.87 9.90
N LYS A 391 -17.31 27.25 9.34
CA LYS A 391 -15.97 27.12 9.94
C LYS A 391 -14.88 27.85 9.16
N ILE A 392 -15.24 28.78 8.27
CA ILE A 392 -14.25 29.55 7.55
C ILE A 392 -13.51 30.46 8.53
N PRO A 393 -12.19 30.27 8.70
CA PRO A 393 -11.43 31.06 9.66
C PRO A 393 -11.16 32.47 9.13
N LYS A 394 -10.84 33.39 10.05
CA LYS A 394 -10.27 34.69 9.66
C LYS A 394 -8.86 34.50 9.10
N MET A 395 -8.61 35.05 7.90
CA MET A 395 -7.37 34.90 7.19
C MET A 395 -6.72 36.25 6.79
N ASP A 396 -7.20 37.35 7.33
CA ASP A 396 -6.81 38.70 6.88
C ASP A 396 -5.29 38.93 6.94
N GLU A 397 -4.60 38.48 7.99
CA GLU A 397 -3.15 38.60 8.11
C GLU A 397 -2.41 37.82 6.99
N LEU A 398 -2.83 36.60 6.72
CA LEU A 398 -2.25 35.76 5.65
C LEU A 398 -2.50 36.39 4.28
N ILE A 399 -3.73 36.88 4.05
CA ILE A 399 -4.11 37.50 2.79
C ILE A 399 -3.32 38.79 2.55
N ARG A 400 -3.15 39.65 3.55
CA ARG A 400 -2.32 40.85 3.46
C ARG A 400 -0.84 40.51 3.17
N MET A 401 -0.32 39.46 3.81
CA MET A 401 1.04 38.98 3.52
C MET A 401 1.14 38.51 2.05
N TYR A 402 0.19 37.73 1.54
CA TYR A 402 0.20 37.34 0.14
C TYR A 402 0.13 38.55 -0.79
N ILE A 403 -0.81 39.47 -0.56
CA ILE A 403 -0.96 40.71 -1.33
C ILE A 403 0.37 41.47 -1.45
N SER A 404 1.10 41.59 -0.34
CA SER A 404 2.36 42.36 -0.32
C SER A 404 3.52 41.66 -1.05
N HIS A 405 3.53 40.33 -1.12
CA HIS A 405 4.64 39.55 -1.71
C HIS A 405 4.30 38.89 -3.07
N LEU A 406 3.09 39.07 -3.60
CA LEU A 406 2.70 38.50 -4.90
C LEU A 406 3.74 38.67 -6.02
N PRO A 407 4.37 39.84 -6.20
CA PRO A 407 5.33 40.05 -7.28
C PRO A 407 6.60 39.22 -7.14
N GLU A 408 6.94 38.80 -5.93
CA GLU A 408 8.18 38.05 -5.60
C GLU A 408 8.00 36.55 -5.73
N MET A 409 6.74 36.07 -5.84
CA MET A 409 6.40 34.65 -5.93
C MET A 409 6.67 34.09 -7.33
N LYS A 410 7.03 32.79 -7.39
CA LYS A 410 7.04 32.04 -8.63
C LYS A 410 5.63 31.97 -9.21
N GLU A 411 5.51 31.90 -10.53
CA GLU A 411 4.23 31.99 -11.25
C GLU A 411 3.14 31.07 -10.68
N GLU A 412 3.44 29.81 -10.41
CA GLU A 412 2.48 28.83 -9.89
C GLU A 412 1.99 29.18 -8.47
N ASN A 413 2.91 29.56 -7.58
CA ASN A 413 2.57 29.99 -6.23
C ASN A 413 1.78 31.32 -6.26
N ARG A 414 2.17 32.25 -7.14
CA ARG A 414 1.51 33.53 -7.33
C ARG A 414 0.07 33.38 -7.79
N LEU A 415 -0.21 32.48 -8.76
CA LEU A 415 -1.56 32.18 -9.19
C LEU A 415 -2.41 31.58 -8.06
N ALA A 416 -1.87 30.65 -7.29
CA ALA A 416 -2.57 30.04 -6.16
C ALA A 416 -2.85 31.08 -5.05
N ALA A 417 -1.87 31.89 -4.67
CA ALA A 417 -2.02 32.95 -3.69
C ALA A 417 -3.05 34.01 -4.15
N PHE A 418 -2.96 34.43 -5.40
CA PHE A 418 -3.92 35.37 -6.00
C PHE A 418 -5.33 34.81 -5.99
N THR A 419 -5.51 33.54 -6.37
CA THR A 419 -6.80 32.85 -6.31
C THR A 419 -7.38 32.85 -4.90
N LEU A 420 -6.56 32.49 -3.90
CA LEU A 420 -7.02 32.49 -2.50
C LEU A 420 -7.43 33.91 -2.06
N CYS A 421 -6.68 34.96 -2.43
CA CYS A 421 -7.07 36.35 -2.16
C CYS A 421 -8.42 36.70 -2.81
N CYS A 422 -8.61 36.32 -4.08
CA CYS A 422 -9.88 36.52 -4.78
C CYS A 422 -11.05 35.82 -4.09
N LEU A 423 -10.85 34.56 -3.71
CA LEU A 423 -11.90 33.76 -3.06
C LEU A 423 -12.22 34.30 -1.67
N TYR A 424 -11.20 34.62 -0.86
CA TYR A 424 -11.43 35.12 0.49
C TYR A 424 -12.16 36.46 0.48
N VAL A 425 -11.67 37.45 -0.27
CA VAL A 425 -12.29 38.79 -0.32
C VAL A 425 -13.64 38.75 -1.02
N GLY A 426 -13.77 37.96 -2.09
CA GLY A 426 -14.99 37.93 -2.90
C GLY A 426 -16.13 37.08 -2.34
N LYS A 427 -15.81 36.07 -1.48
CA LYS A 427 -16.82 35.14 -0.95
C LYS A 427 -17.08 35.32 0.56
N VAL A 428 -16.09 35.74 1.32
CA VAL A 428 -16.21 35.87 2.77
C VAL A 428 -16.62 37.31 3.11
N GLY A 429 -17.89 37.52 3.45
CA GLY A 429 -18.43 38.87 3.68
C GLY A 429 -17.83 39.64 4.86
N ASN A 430 -17.02 38.97 5.73
CA ASN A 430 -16.45 39.53 6.95
C ASN A 430 -14.94 39.83 6.85
N ALA A 431 -14.37 39.86 5.64
CA ALA A 431 -13.01 40.34 5.46
C ALA A 431 -12.87 41.81 5.94
N GLU A 432 -11.74 42.12 6.58
CA GLU A 432 -11.47 43.47 7.10
C GLU A 432 -11.41 44.51 5.98
N GLU A 433 -11.93 45.74 6.21
CA GLU A 433 -11.96 46.80 5.20
C GLU A 433 -10.54 47.17 4.70
N GLU A 434 -9.54 47.08 5.57
CA GLU A 434 -8.15 47.27 5.16
C GLU A 434 -7.72 46.22 4.14
N THR A 435 -8.04 44.93 4.40
CA THR A 435 -7.72 43.82 3.49
C THR A 435 -8.43 43.99 2.14
N LYS A 436 -9.70 44.40 2.15
CA LYS A 436 -10.47 44.66 0.93
C LYS A 436 -9.83 45.79 0.09
N THR A 437 -9.46 46.88 0.76
CA THR A 437 -8.84 48.04 0.09
C THR A 437 -7.50 47.70 -0.54
N GLN A 438 -6.64 47.00 0.21
CA GLN A 438 -5.34 46.54 -0.30
C GLN A 438 -5.51 45.54 -1.45
N PHE A 439 -6.45 44.63 -1.33
CA PHE A 439 -6.75 43.66 -2.38
C PHE A 439 -7.21 44.36 -3.69
N GLN A 440 -8.08 45.34 -3.62
CA GLN A 440 -8.58 46.05 -4.82
C GLN A 440 -7.45 46.64 -5.65
N ILE A 441 -6.45 47.26 -4.98
CA ILE A 441 -5.27 47.84 -5.63
C ILE A 441 -4.43 46.76 -6.32
N VAL A 442 -4.25 45.62 -5.66
CA VAL A 442 -3.43 44.52 -6.18
C VAL A 442 -4.18 43.73 -7.25
N PHE A 443 -5.49 43.60 -7.12
CA PHE A 443 -6.33 42.96 -8.13
C PHE A 443 -6.18 43.67 -9.49
N GLU A 444 -6.34 44.98 -9.54
CA GLU A 444 -6.18 45.76 -10.78
C GLU A 444 -4.81 45.59 -11.45
N LYS A 445 -3.76 45.44 -10.65
CA LYS A 445 -2.39 45.23 -11.14
C LYS A 445 -2.13 43.79 -11.63
N ASN A 446 -2.89 42.81 -11.16
CA ASN A 446 -2.66 41.40 -11.43
C ASN A 446 -3.80 40.71 -12.18
N LYS A 447 -4.84 41.41 -12.57
CA LYS A 447 -5.97 40.83 -13.31
C LYS A 447 -5.57 40.17 -14.64
N SER A 448 -4.44 40.58 -15.22
CA SER A 448 -3.86 39.94 -16.41
C SER A 448 -3.49 38.47 -16.17
N LEU A 449 -3.30 38.03 -14.91
CA LEU A 449 -3.12 36.60 -14.57
C LEU A 449 -4.33 35.75 -14.92
N LEU A 450 -5.52 36.37 -15.08
CA LEU A 450 -6.77 35.71 -15.44
C LEU A 450 -7.06 35.73 -16.95
N GLU A 451 -6.29 36.48 -17.76
CA GLU A 451 -6.49 36.53 -19.20
C GLU A 451 -6.25 35.19 -19.89
N LYS A 452 -5.28 34.44 -19.36
CA LYS A 452 -5.02 33.08 -19.82
C LYS A 452 -5.86 32.07 -19.02
N CYS A 453 -6.57 31.19 -19.72
CA CYS A 453 -7.30 30.11 -19.07
C CYS A 453 -6.35 29.24 -18.18
N SER A 454 -6.74 29.06 -16.95
CA SER A 454 -6.04 28.24 -15.97
C SER A 454 -7.05 27.58 -15.02
N ILE A 455 -6.65 26.48 -14.37
CA ILE A 455 -7.53 25.84 -13.37
C ILE A 455 -7.89 26.82 -12.24
N TYR A 456 -6.97 27.70 -11.86
CA TYR A 456 -7.17 28.71 -10.85
C TYR A 456 -8.18 29.79 -11.29
N GLY A 457 -8.14 30.21 -12.54
CA GLY A 457 -9.13 31.12 -13.12
C GLY A 457 -10.52 30.49 -13.14
N LEU A 458 -10.62 29.25 -13.58
CA LEU A 458 -11.88 28.47 -13.57
C LEU A 458 -12.45 28.32 -12.16
N ILE A 459 -11.61 28.08 -11.14
CA ILE A 459 -12.04 28.03 -9.73
C ILE A 459 -12.69 29.36 -9.33
N ILE A 460 -12.03 30.49 -9.57
CA ILE A 460 -12.57 31.82 -9.22
C ILE A 460 -13.91 32.03 -9.91
N PHE A 461 -14.01 31.65 -11.17
CA PHE A 461 -15.22 31.82 -11.99
C PHE A 461 -16.40 30.98 -11.44
N VAL A 462 -16.23 29.68 -11.25
CA VAL A 462 -17.29 28.79 -10.75
C VAL A 462 -17.65 29.04 -9.29
N MET A 463 -16.70 29.50 -8.49
CA MET A 463 -16.97 29.93 -7.12
C MET A 463 -17.81 31.18 -7.02
N ARG A 464 -18.05 31.90 -8.16
CA ARG A 464 -18.81 33.13 -8.15
C ARG A 464 -18.31 34.14 -7.11
N ALA A 465 -17.02 34.30 -7.03
CA ALA A 465 -16.44 35.36 -6.22
C ALA A 465 -16.97 36.71 -6.73
N ASN A 466 -17.44 37.59 -5.84
CA ASN A 466 -17.96 38.93 -6.21
C ASN A 466 -16.80 39.83 -6.67
N ILE A 467 -16.20 39.47 -7.80
CA ILE A 467 -15.07 40.12 -8.42
C ILE A 467 -15.46 40.33 -9.91
N ASP A 468 -15.26 41.52 -10.39
CA ASP A 468 -15.53 41.84 -11.81
C ASP A 468 -14.45 41.20 -12.70
N ILE A 469 -14.74 39.96 -13.14
CA ILE A 469 -13.91 39.20 -14.06
C ILE A 469 -14.58 39.23 -15.43
N ASN A 470 -14.10 40.10 -16.28
CA ASN A 470 -14.58 40.24 -17.64
C ASN A 470 -13.62 39.53 -18.61
N VAL A 471 -13.56 38.18 -18.50
CA VAL A 471 -12.67 37.33 -19.31
C VAL A 471 -13.48 36.27 -20.01
N THR A 472 -13.37 36.22 -21.33
CA THR A 472 -13.87 35.11 -22.16
C THR A 472 -12.69 34.25 -22.59
N TRP A 473 -12.71 32.96 -22.18
CA TRP A 473 -11.72 31.99 -22.63
C TRP A 473 -12.27 31.15 -23.78
N GLU A 474 -11.43 30.81 -24.74
CA GLU A 474 -11.80 29.89 -25.80
C GLU A 474 -12.09 28.49 -25.25
N SER A 475 -13.15 27.85 -25.79
CA SER A 475 -13.59 26.50 -25.33
C SER A 475 -12.49 25.45 -25.37
N GLU A 476 -11.67 25.49 -26.44
CA GLU A 476 -10.54 24.57 -26.60
C GLU A 476 -9.46 24.74 -25.52
N ASP A 477 -9.21 25.97 -25.07
CA ASP A 477 -8.23 26.24 -24.03
C ASP A 477 -8.76 25.79 -22.66
N CYS A 478 -10.03 25.99 -22.37
CA CYS A 478 -10.70 25.45 -21.20
C CYS A 478 -10.63 23.91 -21.19
N GLU A 479 -10.95 23.25 -22.30
CA GLU A 479 -10.87 21.82 -22.44
C GLU A 479 -9.44 21.29 -22.18
N LYS A 480 -8.41 21.90 -22.75
CA LYS A 480 -7.00 21.54 -22.55
C LYS A 480 -6.60 21.65 -21.08
N VAL A 481 -6.96 22.75 -20.43
CA VAL A 481 -6.66 23.00 -19.01
C VAL A 481 -7.32 21.97 -18.11
N VAL A 482 -8.61 21.72 -18.31
CA VAL A 482 -9.35 20.77 -17.47
C VAL A 482 -8.88 19.32 -17.71
N ASN A 483 -8.58 18.93 -18.95
CA ASN A 483 -8.02 17.62 -19.24
C ASN A 483 -6.63 17.42 -18.59
N ALA A 484 -5.79 18.45 -18.59
CA ALA A 484 -4.49 18.42 -17.92
C ALA A 484 -4.65 18.32 -16.39
N TYR A 485 -5.61 19.05 -15.83
CA TYR A 485 -5.98 18.95 -14.42
C TYR A 485 -6.40 17.53 -14.05
N CYS A 486 -7.35 16.94 -14.75
CA CYS A 486 -7.87 15.60 -14.46
C CYS A 486 -6.81 14.48 -14.49
N LYS A 487 -5.79 14.63 -15.36
CA LYS A 487 -4.66 13.68 -15.44
C LYS A 487 -3.70 13.80 -14.25
N LYS A 488 -3.68 14.93 -13.56
CA LYS A 488 -2.64 15.26 -12.57
C LYS A 488 -3.17 15.57 -11.17
N ARG A 489 -4.48 15.65 -10.97
CA ARG A 489 -5.12 16.10 -9.71
C ARG A 489 -4.77 15.26 -8.47
N TYR A 490 -4.37 14.02 -8.65
CA TYR A 490 -3.95 13.12 -7.55
C TYR A 490 -2.43 13.07 -7.33
N LYS A 491 -1.67 14.00 -7.92
CA LYS A 491 -0.23 14.12 -7.65
C LYS A 491 0.00 15.20 -6.58
N ASP A 492 0.90 14.95 -5.65
CA ASP A 492 1.18 15.80 -4.46
C ASP A 492 1.41 17.28 -4.77
N SER A 493 1.93 17.57 -5.95
CA SER A 493 2.20 18.95 -6.39
C SER A 493 1.03 19.64 -7.10
N ARG A 494 -0.18 19.05 -7.13
CA ARG A 494 -1.30 19.58 -7.89
C ARG A 494 -2.50 19.87 -6.99
N ILE A 495 -3.30 20.88 -7.38
CA ILE A 495 -4.54 21.21 -6.69
C ILE A 495 -5.56 20.10 -6.90
N LYS A 496 -6.25 19.70 -5.83
CA LYS A 496 -7.38 18.77 -5.85
C LYS A 496 -8.63 19.51 -5.41
N LEU A 497 -9.72 19.35 -6.12
CA LEU A 497 -10.96 20.05 -5.87
C LEU A 497 -12.06 19.11 -5.41
N PRO A 498 -13.03 19.59 -4.60
CA PRO A 498 -14.27 18.88 -4.34
C PRO A 498 -15.02 18.54 -5.62
N LYS A 499 -15.72 17.41 -5.65
CA LYS A 499 -16.46 16.96 -6.84
C LYS A 499 -17.50 17.95 -7.32
N GLU A 500 -18.12 18.68 -6.43
CA GLU A 500 -19.08 19.74 -6.76
C GLU A 500 -18.43 20.83 -7.60
N ILE A 501 -17.25 21.28 -7.21
CA ILE A 501 -16.49 22.31 -7.95
C ILE A 501 -15.98 21.75 -9.29
N GLU A 502 -15.47 20.51 -9.31
CA GLU A 502 -15.07 19.86 -10.56
C GLU A 502 -16.26 19.77 -11.55
N SER A 503 -17.43 19.37 -11.05
CA SER A 503 -18.64 19.26 -11.90
C SER A 503 -19.09 20.62 -12.41
N MET A 504 -19.03 21.68 -11.59
CA MET A 504 -19.30 23.04 -12.06
C MET A 504 -18.29 23.48 -13.13
N ILE A 505 -17.02 23.17 -12.97
CA ILE A 505 -16.01 23.47 -14.00
C ILE A 505 -16.31 22.72 -15.30
N TYR A 506 -16.70 21.43 -15.23
CA TYR A 506 -17.06 20.66 -16.43
C TYR A 506 -18.29 21.22 -17.12
N LEU A 507 -19.26 21.72 -16.36
CA LEU A 507 -20.46 22.38 -16.90
C LEU A 507 -20.15 23.73 -17.52
N GLU A 508 -19.21 24.50 -16.95
CA GLU A 508 -18.76 25.75 -17.59
C GLU A 508 -18.00 25.47 -18.89
N VAL A 509 -17.18 24.42 -18.94
CA VAL A 509 -16.59 23.98 -20.21
C VAL A 509 -17.67 23.55 -21.20
N ALA A 510 -18.73 22.85 -20.75
CA ALA A 510 -19.85 22.54 -21.63
C ALA A 510 -20.55 23.78 -22.13
N ASN A 511 -20.78 24.76 -21.27
CA ASN A 511 -21.44 26.03 -21.61
C ASN A 511 -20.64 26.90 -22.59
N SER A 512 -19.30 26.77 -22.60
CA SER A 512 -18.42 27.52 -23.51
C SER A 512 -18.51 27.04 -24.97
N PHE A 513 -19.03 25.84 -25.25
CA PHE A 513 -19.25 25.34 -26.60
C PHE A 513 -20.60 25.82 -27.13
N GLU A 514 -20.59 26.81 -27.98
CA GLU A 514 -21.81 27.41 -28.59
C GLU A 514 -22.05 26.85 -30.00
N GLY A 515 -23.33 26.92 -30.46
CA GLY A 515 -23.74 26.48 -31.81
C GLY A 515 -24.09 24.99 -31.92
N GLU A 516 -24.83 24.65 -33.00
CA GLU A 516 -25.29 23.28 -33.24
C GLU A 516 -24.15 22.31 -33.55
N ASP A 517 -23.11 22.79 -34.21
CA ASP A 517 -21.94 21.97 -34.58
C ASP A 517 -21.16 21.51 -33.34
N GLU A 518 -21.28 22.21 -32.21
CA GLU A 518 -20.59 21.89 -30.93
C GLU A 518 -21.42 21.05 -29.96
N LYS A 519 -22.61 20.63 -30.37
CA LYS A 519 -23.52 19.84 -29.54
C LYS A 519 -22.88 18.57 -28.96
N ALA A 520 -22.07 17.88 -29.76
CA ALA A 520 -21.39 16.65 -29.31
C ALA A 520 -20.38 16.96 -28.19
N ASN A 521 -19.63 18.04 -28.26
CA ASN A 521 -18.68 18.48 -27.25
C ASN A 521 -19.42 18.91 -25.97
N ARG A 522 -20.53 19.70 -26.10
CA ARG A 522 -21.38 20.03 -24.94
C ARG A 522 -21.88 18.81 -24.22
N GLN A 523 -22.44 17.84 -24.93
CA GLN A 523 -22.96 16.60 -24.32
C GLN A 523 -21.88 15.76 -23.67
N LYS A 524 -20.70 15.66 -24.28
CA LYS A 524 -19.52 14.98 -23.70
C LYS A 524 -19.15 15.57 -22.33
N TRP A 525 -19.11 16.89 -22.20
CA TRP A 525 -18.73 17.55 -20.94
C TRP A 525 -19.84 17.52 -19.90
N ARG A 526 -21.12 17.63 -20.31
CA ARG A 526 -22.27 17.42 -19.41
C ARG A 526 -22.30 16.01 -18.85
N LEU A 527 -22.10 14.99 -19.70
CA LEU A 527 -22.02 13.59 -19.26
C LEU A 527 -20.89 13.41 -18.25
N ARG A 528 -19.74 14.03 -18.50
CA ARG A 528 -18.61 13.99 -17.57
C ARG A 528 -18.93 14.64 -16.22
N ALA A 529 -19.67 15.73 -16.22
CA ALA A 529 -20.16 16.37 -14.99
C ALA A 529 -21.17 15.47 -14.27
N TYR A 530 -22.08 14.84 -15.01
CA TYR A 530 -23.05 13.88 -14.49
C TYR A 530 -22.36 12.71 -13.79
N ASP A 531 -21.40 12.08 -14.46
CA ASP A 531 -20.64 10.95 -13.92
C ASP A 531 -19.84 11.34 -12.66
N ASN A 532 -19.29 12.55 -12.63
CA ASN A 532 -18.53 13.04 -11.48
C ASN A 532 -19.43 13.39 -10.27
N SER A 533 -20.71 13.67 -10.50
CA SER A 533 -21.69 14.05 -9.47
C SER A 533 -22.40 12.85 -8.84
N ASN A 534 -21.82 11.65 -8.89
CA ASN A 534 -22.40 10.40 -8.42
C ASN A 534 -22.69 10.33 -6.90
N ASN A 535 -22.24 11.31 -6.13
CA ASN A 535 -22.51 11.48 -4.69
C ASN A 535 -23.73 12.37 -4.38
N SER A 536 -24.38 12.97 -5.40
CA SER A 536 -25.55 13.83 -5.23
C SER A 536 -26.59 13.54 -6.30
N LYS A 537 -27.68 12.89 -5.90
CA LYS A 537 -28.83 12.61 -6.78
C LYS A 537 -29.48 13.90 -7.30
N GLU A 538 -29.50 14.95 -6.48
CA GLU A 538 -30.08 16.23 -6.85
C GLU A 538 -29.25 16.91 -7.95
N ILE A 539 -27.93 16.95 -7.81
CA ILE A 539 -27.04 17.54 -8.84
C ILE A 539 -27.12 16.71 -10.13
N GLN A 540 -27.09 15.37 -10.04
CA GLN A 540 -27.26 14.52 -11.22
C GLN A 540 -28.58 14.77 -11.93
N GLY A 541 -29.68 14.94 -11.17
CA GLY A 541 -31.00 15.24 -11.73
C GLY A 541 -31.01 16.54 -12.51
N LEU A 542 -30.41 17.61 -11.96
CA LEU A 542 -30.31 18.91 -12.66
C LEU A 542 -29.49 18.81 -13.95
N ILE A 543 -28.39 18.04 -13.92
CA ILE A 543 -27.55 17.85 -15.11
C ILE A 543 -28.28 17.04 -16.16
N GLN A 544 -29.02 15.98 -15.75
CA GLN A 544 -29.83 15.18 -16.67
C GLN A 544 -30.92 16.04 -17.36
N ASP A 545 -31.65 16.84 -16.59
CA ASP A 545 -32.65 17.76 -17.13
C ASP A 545 -32.05 18.75 -18.16
N CYS A 546 -30.84 19.24 -17.87
CA CYS A 546 -30.10 20.10 -18.79
C CYS A 546 -29.71 19.37 -20.08
N MET A 547 -29.26 18.12 -19.99
CA MET A 547 -28.93 17.30 -21.16
C MET A 547 -30.16 17.00 -22.02
N ASP A 548 -31.30 16.69 -21.40
CA ASP A 548 -32.54 16.34 -22.09
C ASP A 548 -33.15 17.55 -22.84
N LYS A 549 -33.01 18.76 -22.27
CA LYS A 549 -33.50 20.01 -22.85
C LYS A 549 -32.51 20.70 -23.77
N ASP A 550 -31.27 20.22 -23.83
CA ASP A 550 -30.11 20.85 -24.48
C ASP A 550 -29.96 22.36 -24.15
N SER A 551 -30.24 22.73 -22.90
CA SER A 551 -30.17 24.09 -22.40
C SER A 551 -28.82 24.40 -21.76
N THR A 552 -28.43 25.69 -21.70
CA THR A 552 -27.27 26.12 -20.91
C THR A 552 -27.51 25.82 -19.44
N PHE A 553 -26.50 25.26 -18.76
CA PHE A 553 -26.58 24.90 -17.33
C PHE A 553 -26.34 26.14 -16.45
N ASP A 554 -27.26 26.40 -15.52
CA ASP A 554 -27.03 27.45 -14.51
C ASP A 554 -26.30 26.88 -13.29
N ILE A 555 -25.04 27.24 -13.14
CA ILE A 555 -24.19 26.83 -12.00
C ILE A 555 -24.75 27.27 -10.64
N ASN A 556 -25.54 28.34 -10.58
CA ASN A 556 -26.15 28.76 -9.32
C ASN A 556 -27.08 27.70 -8.74
N ALA A 557 -27.66 26.81 -9.56
CA ALA A 557 -28.47 25.72 -9.09
C ALA A 557 -27.67 24.72 -8.18
N ILE A 558 -26.40 24.47 -8.51
CA ILE A 558 -25.53 23.64 -7.64
C ILE A 558 -25.21 24.40 -6.34
N TRP A 559 -24.95 25.72 -6.42
CA TRP A 559 -24.72 26.53 -5.21
C TRP A 559 -25.92 26.54 -4.30
N GLN A 560 -27.15 26.57 -4.81
CA GLN A 560 -28.37 26.46 -3.99
C GLN A 560 -28.40 25.12 -3.22
N ILE A 561 -28.03 24.01 -3.87
CA ILE A 561 -27.96 22.70 -3.20
C ILE A 561 -26.87 22.70 -2.12
N ILE A 562 -25.69 23.25 -2.40
CA ILE A 562 -24.60 23.32 -1.43
C ILE A 562 -25.02 24.16 -0.23
N ASN A 563 -25.60 25.33 -0.44
CA ASN A 563 -26.01 26.25 0.64
C ASN A 563 -27.11 25.64 1.51
N LYS A 564 -28.08 24.95 0.92
CA LYS A 564 -29.15 24.27 1.67
C LYS A 564 -28.63 23.25 2.68
N ARG A 565 -27.49 22.60 2.41
CA ARG A 565 -26.84 21.67 3.36
C ARG A 565 -26.41 22.35 4.67
N PHE A 566 -26.31 23.65 4.73
CA PHE A 566 -25.89 24.41 5.91
C PHE A 566 -27.03 25.14 6.61
N GLU A 567 -28.23 25.11 6.02
CA GLU A 567 -29.45 25.67 6.62
C GLU A 567 -30.21 24.62 7.43
N GLU A 568 -29.97 23.33 7.16
CA GLU A 568 -30.45 22.18 7.93
C GLU A 568 -29.45 21.84 9.07
#